data_bd0709bc48c9f06c3828243ec0120367
#
_entry.id   bd0709bc48c9f06c3828243ec0120367
#
_cell.length_a   1.000
_cell.length_b   1.000
_cell.length_c   1.000
_cell.angle_alpha   90.00
_cell.angle_beta   90.00
_cell.angle_gamma   90.00
#
_symmetry.space_group_name_H-M   'P 1'
#
loop_
_entity.id
_entity.type
_entity.pdbx_description
1 polymer ?
#
loop_
_entity_poly.entity_id
_entity_poly.type
_entity_poly.pdbx_seq_one_letter_code
_entity_poly.pdbx_strand_id
1 'polypeptide(L)'
;MRELIFSLAPMEGITGYVYRNALKRCYGGVARFYSPFISPGHAGAGITKRDRRDILPENNAGVPLIPQLLTNNAEDFLYAAEILRDYGYKELNLNLGCPSGTVTAKKKGSGFLTELPALRHFFEEVFRNLPADTKLGVKTRLGVKDPAEFPAILEIYNDFPLSEL
;
A
#
# COMPACT_ATOMS: atom_id res chain seq x y z
N MET A 1 -21.59 -16.94 10.76
CA MET A 1 -20.32 -16.35 11.29
C MET A 1 -19.53 -15.83 10.10
N ARG A 2 -19.01 -14.59 10.15
CA ARG A 2 -18.08 -14.11 9.13
C ARG A 2 -16.77 -14.87 9.29
N GLU A 3 -16.26 -15.43 8.20
CA GLU A 3 -14.97 -16.10 8.20
C GLU A 3 -13.87 -15.06 8.48
N LEU A 4 -12.95 -15.38 9.39
CA LEU A 4 -11.81 -14.50 9.69
C LEU A 4 -10.79 -14.61 8.55
N ILE A 5 -10.43 -13.46 7.99
CA ILE A 5 -9.41 -13.35 6.95
C ILE A 5 -8.11 -12.91 7.60
N PHE A 6 -7.08 -13.74 7.52
CA PHE A 6 -5.74 -13.40 8.02
C PHE A 6 -4.89 -12.86 6.88
N SER A 7 -4.24 -11.73 7.13
CA SER A 7 -3.33 -11.07 6.19
C SER A 7 -1.93 -10.96 6.79
N LEU A 8 -0.90 -11.22 5.97
CA LEU A 8 0.48 -10.96 6.36
C LEU A 8 0.78 -9.48 6.13
N ALA A 9 0.94 -8.73 7.22
CA ALA A 9 1.35 -7.33 7.15
C ALA A 9 2.78 -7.18 6.60
N PRO A 10 3.06 -6.10 5.84
CA PRO A 10 4.39 -5.87 5.29
C PRO A 10 5.38 -5.43 6.37
N MET A 11 6.62 -5.91 6.27
CA MET A 11 7.74 -5.47 7.09
C MET A 11 8.99 -5.32 6.23
N GLU A 12 9.48 -4.06 6.13
CA GLU A 12 10.65 -3.72 5.32
C GLU A 12 11.87 -4.57 5.74
N GLY A 13 12.58 -5.10 4.74
CA GLY A 13 13.76 -5.95 4.94
C GLY A 13 13.46 -7.39 5.38
N ILE A 14 12.22 -7.74 5.71
CA ILE A 14 11.86 -9.07 6.24
C ILE A 14 10.89 -9.80 5.32
N THR A 15 9.70 -9.23 5.04
CA THR A 15 8.63 -9.93 4.33
C THR A 15 8.77 -9.88 2.82
N GLY A 16 9.99 -9.97 2.29
CA GLY A 16 10.26 -10.09 0.85
C GLY A 16 9.72 -11.39 0.27
N TYR A 17 9.81 -11.54 -1.07
CA TYR A 17 9.20 -12.67 -1.78
C TYR A 17 9.68 -14.04 -1.27
N VAL A 18 10.94 -14.18 -0.86
CA VAL A 18 11.48 -15.42 -0.30
C VAL A 18 10.73 -15.80 0.98
N TYR A 19 10.55 -14.82 1.89
CA TYR A 19 9.83 -15.04 3.15
C TYR A 19 8.35 -15.38 2.87
N ARG A 20 7.69 -14.62 1.99
CA ARG A 20 6.28 -14.87 1.64
C ARG A 20 6.05 -16.26 1.07
N ASN A 21 6.93 -16.70 0.16
CA ASN A 21 6.87 -18.05 -0.39
C ASN A 21 7.09 -19.13 0.68
N ALA A 22 8.09 -18.96 1.55
CA ALA A 22 8.34 -19.89 2.65
C ALA A 22 7.12 -19.97 3.60
N LEU A 23 6.56 -18.81 4.00
CA LEU A 23 5.40 -18.77 4.88
C LEU A 23 4.19 -19.45 4.22
N LYS A 24 3.90 -19.12 2.95
CA LYS A 24 2.79 -19.73 2.20
C LYS A 24 2.93 -21.23 2.06
N ARG A 25 4.17 -21.71 1.88
CA ARG A 25 4.46 -23.14 1.73
C ARG A 25 4.36 -23.91 3.03
N CYS A 26 4.81 -23.29 4.15
CA CYS A 26 4.92 -23.96 5.44
C CYS A 26 3.68 -23.78 6.33
N TYR A 27 2.93 -22.70 6.14
CA TYR A 27 1.80 -22.34 6.99
C TYR A 27 0.58 -22.01 6.13
N GLY A 28 -0.54 -22.65 6.42
CA GLY A 28 -1.85 -22.33 5.85
C GLY A 28 -2.53 -21.13 6.55
N GLY A 29 -3.70 -20.76 6.04
CA GLY A 29 -4.59 -19.79 6.72
C GLY A 29 -4.32 -18.31 6.42
N VAL A 30 -3.21 -17.94 5.76
CA VAL A 30 -2.97 -16.57 5.31
C VAL A 30 -3.60 -16.38 3.92
N ALA A 31 -4.61 -15.52 3.85
CA ALA A 31 -5.38 -15.27 2.62
C ALA A 31 -4.77 -14.14 1.77
N ARG A 32 -4.06 -13.19 2.37
CA ARG A 32 -3.48 -12.01 1.70
C ARG A 32 -2.06 -11.74 2.18
N PHE A 33 -1.19 -11.37 1.28
CA PHE A 33 0.20 -11.04 1.55
C PHE A 33 0.48 -9.65 1.01
N TYR A 34 1.04 -8.76 1.83
CA TYR A 34 1.45 -7.43 1.38
C TYR A 34 2.96 -7.40 1.16
N SER A 35 3.39 -6.75 0.07
CA SER A 35 4.82 -6.51 -0.14
C SER A 35 5.37 -5.50 0.87
N PRO A 36 6.66 -5.54 1.22
CA PRO A 36 7.33 -4.34 1.72
C PRO A 36 6.98 -3.16 0.83
N PHE A 37 6.91 -1.96 1.43
CA PHE A 37 6.47 -0.81 0.66
C PHE A 37 7.45 -0.46 -0.47
N ILE A 38 6.88 -0.16 -1.62
CA ILE A 38 7.59 0.36 -2.80
C ILE A 38 7.48 1.87 -2.74
N SER A 39 8.61 2.58 -2.77
CA SER A 39 8.62 4.03 -2.95
C SER A 39 8.85 4.33 -4.42
N PRO A 40 7.81 4.69 -5.18
CA PRO A 40 8.00 5.07 -6.57
C PRO A 40 8.87 6.31 -6.65
N GLY A 41 9.75 6.35 -7.65
CA GLY A 41 10.46 7.57 -8.02
C GLY A 41 9.49 8.56 -8.66
N HIS A 42 9.95 9.80 -8.88
CA HIS A 42 9.18 10.78 -9.63
C HIS A 42 8.81 10.24 -11.03
N ALA A 43 7.70 10.73 -11.57
CA ALA A 43 7.12 10.27 -12.84
C ALA A 43 8.20 10.03 -13.90
N GLY A 44 8.31 8.78 -14.37
CA GLY A 44 9.35 8.33 -15.29
C GLY A 44 10.54 7.58 -14.67
N ALA A 45 10.81 7.68 -13.35
CA ALA A 45 11.89 6.92 -12.70
C ALA A 45 11.49 5.47 -12.35
N GLY A 46 10.19 5.20 -12.24
CA GLY A 46 9.66 3.86 -12.05
C GLY A 46 9.94 3.24 -10.68
N ILE A 47 9.94 1.93 -10.66
CA ILE A 47 10.16 1.09 -9.48
C ILE A 47 11.61 0.58 -9.50
N THR A 48 12.29 0.58 -8.35
CA THR A 48 13.69 0.12 -8.25
C THR A 48 13.85 -1.35 -8.68
N LYS A 49 15.05 -1.76 -9.11
CA LYS A 49 15.32 -3.16 -9.47
C LYS A 49 15.05 -4.12 -8.31
N ARG A 50 15.35 -3.70 -7.08
CA ARG A 50 15.09 -4.50 -5.88
C ARG A 50 13.60 -4.70 -5.67
N ASP A 51 12.83 -3.61 -5.69
CA ASP A 51 11.39 -3.65 -5.45
C ASP A 51 10.68 -4.40 -6.59
N ARG A 52 11.11 -4.17 -7.85
CA ARG A 52 10.62 -4.92 -9.00
C ARG A 52 10.82 -6.42 -8.82
N ARG A 53 12.03 -6.87 -8.45
CA ARG A 53 12.31 -8.29 -8.19
C ARG A 53 11.40 -8.88 -7.11
N ASP A 54 11.08 -8.10 -6.09
CA ASP A 54 10.24 -8.54 -4.97
C ASP A 54 8.78 -8.79 -5.39
N ILE A 55 8.30 -8.08 -6.40
CA ILE A 55 6.90 -8.13 -6.84
C ILE A 55 6.70 -8.81 -8.19
N LEU A 56 7.74 -9.32 -8.86
CA LEU A 56 7.56 -10.05 -10.11
C LEU A 56 6.59 -11.23 -9.92
N PRO A 57 5.61 -11.43 -10.82
CA PRO A 57 4.65 -12.52 -10.71
C PRO A 57 5.28 -13.90 -10.58
N GLU A 58 6.35 -14.15 -11.33
CA GLU A 58 7.10 -15.41 -11.26
C GLU A 58 7.75 -15.66 -9.90
N ASN A 59 8.14 -14.61 -9.19
CA ASN A 59 8.68 -14.71 -7.83
C ASN A 59 7.59 -14.88 -6.77
N ASN A 60 6.33 -14.69 -7.12
CA ASN A 60 5.18 -14.75 -6.21
C ASN A 60 4.11 -15.76 -6.69
N ALA A 61 4.51 -16.75 -7.48
CA ALA A 61 3.59 -17.75 -8.03
C ALA A 61 2.81 -18.46 -6.89
N GLY A 62 1.47 -18.38 -6.94
CA GLY A 62 0.59 -18.94 -5.91
C GLY A 62 0.49 -18.15 -4.60
N VAL A 63 1.21 -17.03 -4.46
CA VAL A 63 1.07 -16.10 -3.34
C VAL A 63 0.07 -15.01 -3.73
N PRO A 64 -1.07 -14.84 -3.03
CA PRO A 64 -2.01 -13.75 -3.27
C PRO A 64 -1.42 -12.44 -2.74
N LEU A 65 -0.50 -11.87 -3.53
CA LEU A 65 0.23 -10.67 -3.19
C LEU A 65 -0.54 -9.41 -3.54
N ILE A 66 -0.54 -8.45 -2.63
CA ILE A 66 -1.01 -7.09 -2.82
C ILE A 66 0.21 -6.16 -2.67
N PRO A 67 0.67 -5.52 -3.75
CA PRO A 67 1.76 -4.55 -3.66
C PRO A 67 1.38 -3.34 -2.82
N GLN A 68 2.29 -2.92 -1.91
CA GLN A 68 2.08 -1.74 -1.11
C GLN A 68 2.97 -0.59 -1.61
N LEU A 69 2.36 0.59 -1.80
CA LEU A 69 3.05 1.81 -2.22
C LEU A 69 3.23 2.78 -1.06
N LEU A 70 4.35 3.50 -1.05
CA LEU A 70 4.67 4.56 -0.08
C LEU A 70 4.95 5.88 -0.83
N THR A 71 3.93 6.68 -1.00
CA THR A 71 4.03 8.01 -1.61
C THR A 71 2.97 8.94 -1.05
N ASN A 72 3.16 10.24 -1.20
CA ASN A 72 2.21 11.31 -0.96
C ASN A 72 1.96 12.14 -2.24
N ASN A 73 2.40 11.65 -3.38
CA ASN A 73 2.20 12.25 -4.69
C ASN A 73 1.30 11.33 -5.53
N ALA A 74 0.18 11.87 -6.02
CA ALA A 74 -0.81 11.10 -6.77
C ALA A 74 -0.29 10.64 -8.15
N GLU A 75 0.49 11.48 -8.83
CA GLU A 75 1.07 11.14 -10.13
C GLU A 75 2.07 9.97 -10.01
N ASP A 76 2.96 10.02 -9.00
CA ASP A 76 3.88 8.92 -8.70
C ASP A 76 3.14 7.62 -8.36
N PHE A 77 2.01 7.74 -7.61
CA PHE A 77 1.15 6.60 -7.29
C PHE A 77 0.54 5.98 -8.54
N LEU A 78 -0.07 6.80 -9.39
CA LEU A 78 -0.75 6.37 -10.62
C LEU A 78 0.23 5.72 -11.60
N TYR A 79 1.40 6.32 -11.77
CA TYR A 79 2.45 5.75 -12.61
C TYR A 79 2.91 4.36 -12.12
N ALA A 80 3.11 4.21 -10.81
CA ALA A 80 3.43 2.91 -10.24
C ALA A 80 2.27 1.92 -10.37
N ALA A 81 1.03 2.38 -10.23
CA ALA A 81 -0.17 1.56 -10.39
C ALA A 81 -0.28 0.98 -11.81
N GLU A 82 0.06 1.75 -12.85
CA GLU A 82 0.11 1.26 -14.24
C GLU A 82 1.14 0.13 -14.39
N ILE A 83 2.36 0.31 -13.89
CA ILE A 83 3.40 -0.73 -13.92
C ILE A 83 2.93 -2.00 -13.20
N LEU A 84 2.29 -1.85 -12.04
CA LEU A 84 1.79 -2.98 -11.26
C LEU A 84 0.62 -3.69 -11.95
N ARG A 85 -0.23 -2.94 -12.64
CA ARG A 85 -1.30 -3.51 -13.46
C ARG A 85 -0.75 -4.32 -14.63
N ASP A 86 0.32 -3.88 -15.27
CA ASP A 86 1.00 -4.63 -16.33
C ASP A 86 1.56 -5.97 -15.83
N TYR A 87 1.87 -6.06 -14.53
CA TYR A 87 2.21 -7.33 -13.86
C TYR A 87 0.98 -8.16 -13.46
N GLY A 88 -0.23 -7.68 -13.71
CA GLY A 88 -1.48 -8.37 -13.41
C GLY A 88 -2.06 -8.08 -12.02
N TYR A 89 -1.50 -7.15 -11.25
CA TYR A 89 -2.04 -6.76 -9.96
C TYR A 89 -3.27 -5.87 -10.13
N LYS A 90 -4.39 -6.28 -9.52
CA LYS A 90 -5.67 -5.56 -9.54
C LYS A 90 -6.04 -4.96 -8.18
N GLU A 91 -5.23 -5.19 -7.18
CA GLU A 91 -5.40 -4.62 -5.85
C GLU A 91 -4.06 -4.07 -5.37
N LEU A 92 -4.08 -2.83 -4.90
CA LEU A 92 -2.93 -2.09 -4.39
C LEU A 92 -3.22 -1.62 -2.98
N ASN A 93 -2.16 -1.37 -2.22
CA ASN A 93 -2.29 -0.83 -0.87
C ASN A 93 -1.43 0.42 -0.71
N LEU A 94 -1.97 1.45 -0.05
CA LEU A 94 -1.23 2.66 0.31
C LEU A 94 -0.76 2.58 1.77
N ASN A 95 0.51 2.84 2.01
CA ASN A 95 1.08 2.92 3.35
C ASN A 95 0.88 4.32 3.92
N LEU A 96 0.00 4.43 4.91
CA LEU A 96 -0.21 5.62 5.74
C LEU A 96 0.14 5.37 7.23
N GLY A 97 0.88 4.30 7.50
CA GLY A 97 1.17 3.88 8.87
C GLY A 97 2.64 3.90 9.28
N CYS A 98 3.59 3.92 8.35
CA CYS A 98 5.02 3.84 8.66
C CYS A 98 5.49 5.07 9.48
N PRO A 99 6.00 4.87 10.73
CA PRO A 99 6.42 5.97 11.59
C PRO A 99 7.91 6.31 11.46
N SER A 100 8.65 5.66 10.55
CA SER A 100 10.09 5.89 10.38
C SER A 100 10.38 7.37 10.14
N GLY A 101 11.36 7.93 10.86
CA GLY A 101 11.75 9.32 10.72
C GLY A 101 12.15 9.72 9.31
N THR A 102 12.79 8.82 8.55
CA THR A 102 13.15 9.05 7.15
C THR A 102 11.94 9.10 6.21
N VAL A 103 10.84 8.48 6.61
CA VAL A 103 9.57 8.46 5.87
C VAL A 103 8.74 9.70 6.24
N THR A 104 8.56 9.93 7.53
CA THR A 104 7.70 11.03 8.05
C THR A 104 8.28 12.41 7.78
N ALA A 105 9.62 12.55 7.75
CA ALA A 105 10.29 13.80 7.36
C ALA A 105 9.94 14.22 5.91
N LYS A 106 9.57 13.26 5.05
CA LYS A 106 9.11 13.49 3.68
C LYS A 106 7.58 13.59 3.57
N LYS A 107 6.87 13.70 4.69
CA LYS A 107 5.41 13.69 4.74
C LYS A 107 4.80 12.45 4.07
N LYS A 108 5.48 11.29 4.15
CA LYS A 108 4.99 9.98 3.67
C LYS A 108 4.66 9.08 4.86
N GLY A 109 3.99 7.94 4.60
CA GLY A 109 3.56 7.03 5.65
C GLY A 109 2.69 7.75 6.68
N SER A 110 2.93 7.56 7.99
CA SER A 110 2.16 8.25 9.02
C SER A 110 2.34 9.78 9.00
N GLY A 111 3.43 10.29 8.42
CA GLY A 111 3.62 11.72 8.25
C GLY A 111 2.60 12.37 7.31
N PHE A 112 1.99 11.62 6.40
CA PHE A 112 0.95 12.16 5.52
C PHE A 112 -0.37 12.42 6.25
N LEU A 113 -0.61 11.73 7.37
CA LEU A 113 -1.78 11.94 8.21
C LEU A 113 -1.80 13.32 8.92
N THR A 114 -0.69 14.04 8.94
CA THR A 114 -0.64 15.42 9.46
C THR A 114 -1.15 16.45 8.43
N GLU A 115 -1.36 16.06 7.19
CA GLU A 115 -1.68 16.94 6.06
C GLU A 115 -3.06 16.58 5.50
N LEU A 116 -4.12 16.63 6.32
CA LEU A 116 -5.46 16.16 5.95
C LEU A 116 -6.00 16.74 4.63
N PRO A 117 -5.84 18.05 4.34
CA PRO A 117 -6.27 18.59 3.04
C PRO A 117 -5.49 17.98 1.86
N ALA A 118 -4.18 17.78 2.02
CA ALA A 118 -3.35 17.17 0.98
C ALA A 118 -3.68 15.67 0.81
N LEU A 119 -3.99 14.97 1.90
CA LEU A 119 -4.43 13.57 1.86
C LEU A 119 -5.75 13.42 1.11
N ARG A 120 -6.72 14.31 1.35
CA ARG A 120 -8.00 14.34 0.63
C ARG A 120 -7.76 14.57 -0.87
N HIS A 121 -6.99 15.59 -1.20
CA HIS A 121 -6.66 15.90 -2.61
C HIS A 121 -5.94 14.74 -3.30
N PHE A 122 -5.02 14.07 -2.61
CA PHE A 122 -4.36 12.86 -3.12
C PHE A 122 -5.38 11.78 -3.51
N PHE A 123 -6.35 11.47 -2.66
CA PHE A 123 -7.38 10.49 -2.97
C PHE A 123 -8.29 10.94 -4.12
N GLU A 124 -8.67 12.22 -4.18
CA GLU A 124 -9.45 12.76 -5.28
C GLU A 124 -8.75 12.54 -6.63
N GLU A 125 -7.45 12.86 -6.71
CA GLU A 125 -6.66 12.67 -7.93
C GLU A 125 -6.47 11.19 -8.26
N VAL A 126 -6.18 10.37 -7.26
CA VAL A 126 -6.01 8.93 -7.45
C VAL A 126 -7.30 8.29 -7.94
N PHE A 127 -8.43 8.49 -7.28
CA PHE A 127 -9.69 7.85 -7.66
C PHE A 127 -10.30 8.40 -8.95
N ARG A 128 -9.95 9.62 -9.34
CA ARG A 128 -10.33 10.16 -10.65
C ARG A 128 -9.62 9.45 -11.81
N ASN A 129 -8.38 9.00 -11.59
CA ASN A 129 -7.51 8.51 -12.66
C ASN A 129 -7.15 7.02 -12.51
N LEU A 130 -7.46 6.38 -11.37
CA LEU A 130 -7.19 4.97 -11.16
C LEU A 130 -8.07 4.13 -12.12
N PRO A 131 -7.49 3.14 -12.83
CA PRO A 131 -8.28 2.24 -13.68
C PRO A 131 -9.43 1.59 -12.92
N ALA A 132 -10.61 1.50 -13.55
CA ALA A 132 -11.86 1.05 -12.91
C ALA A 132 -11.80 -0.39 -12.35
N ASP A 133 -10.89 -1.23 -12.86
CA ASP A 133 -10.66 -2.60 -12.41
C ASP A 133 -9.58 -2.72 -11.32
N THR A 134 -9.00 -1.59 -10.89
CA THR A 134 -7.97 -1.54 -9.83
C THR A 134 -8.59 -1.12 -8.50
N LYS A 135 -8.35 -1.90 -7.45
CA LYS A 135 -8.81 -1.63 -6.09
C LYS A 135 -7.67 -1.00 -5.27
N LEU A 136 -8.03 -0.07 -4.40
CA LEU A 136 -7.09 0.55 -3.46
C LEU A 136 -7.53 0.30 -2.02
N GLY A 137 -6.67 -0.40 -1.27
CA GLY A 137 -6.76 -0.48 0.18
C GLY A 137 -5.75 0.46 0.86
N VAL A 138 -5.92 0.69 2.13
CA VAL A 138 -5.05 1.54 2.94
C VAL A 138 -4.62 0.82 4.20
N LYS A 139 -3.31 0.85 4.51
CA LYS A 139 -2.80 0.48 5.83
C LYS A 139 -2.43 1.75 6.60
N THR A 140 -3.21 2.05 7.63
CA THR A 140 -3.12 3.30 8.38
C THR A 140 -2.81 3.10 9.85
N ARG A 141 -2.85 4.20 10.61
CA ARG A 141 -2.82 4.28 12.08
C ARG A 141 -4.02 5.10 12.54
N LEU A 142 -4.36 4.98 13.83
CA LEU A 142 -5.42 5.76 14.46
C LEU A 142 -5.09 7.24 14.63
N GLY A 143 -3.86 7.63 14.35
CA GLY A 143 -3.34 9.00 14.43
C GLY A 143 -1.82 8.99 14.43
N VAL A 144 -1.20 10.15 14.38
CA VAL A 144 0.26 10.31 14.46
C VAL A 144 0.73 10.36 15.89
N LYS A 145 0.09 11.18 16.72
CA LYS A 145 0.41 11.40 18.14
C LYS A 145 -0.67 10.83 19.06
N ASP A 146 -1.94 11.01 18.70
CA ASP A 146 -3.08 10.68 19.53
C ASP A 146 -4.16 9.93 18.72
N PRO A 147 -4.73 8.82 19.22
CA PRO A 147 -5.87 8.17 18.60
C PRO A 147 -7.11 9.07 18.41
N ALA A 148 -7.21 10.15 19.16
CA ALA A 148 -8.28 11.17 18.99
C ALA A 148 -8.21 11.90 17.63
N GLU A 149 -7.12 11.78 16.88
CA GLU A 149 -6.99 12.28 15.52
C GLU A 149 -7.78 11.44 14.50
N PHE A 150 -8.11 10.18 14.85
CA PHE A 150 -8.69 9.20 13.92
C PHE A 150 -10.04 9.59 13.33
N PRO A 151 -11.00 10.19 14.07
CA PRO A 151 -12.28 10.58 13.48
C PRO A 151 -12.14 11.47 12.24
N ALA A 152 -11.24 12.46 12.26
CA ALA A 152 -11.00 13.34 11.13
C ALA A 152 -10.32 12.62 9.95
N ILE A 153 -9.43 11.66 10.24
CA ILE A 153 -8.80 10.81 9.23
C ILE A 153 -9.84 9.88 8.60
N LEU A 154 -10.68 9.25 9.44
CA LEU A 154 -11.73 8.31 9.01
C LEU A 154 -12.79 9.00 8.14
N GLU A 155 -13.13 10.26 8.42
CA GLU A 155 -14.02 11.06 7.58
C GLU A 155 -13.51 11.12 6.14
N ILE A 156 -12.20 11.38 5.95
CA ILE A 156 -11.60 11.37 4.61
C ILE A 156 -11.71 9.98 3.98
N TYR A 157 -11.39 8.91 4.71
CA TYR A 157 -11.45 7.55 4.16
C TYR A 157 -12.85 7.15 3.72
N ASN A 158 -13.88 7.58 4.44
CA ASN A 158 -15.28 7.27 4.13
C ASN A 158 -15.79 7.95 2.86
N ASP A 159 -15.13 9.01 2.39
CA ASP A 159 -15.51 9.71 1.17
C ASP A 159 -15.05 9.00 -0.12
N PHE A 160 -14.21 7.96 0.02
CA PHE A 160 -13.61 7.26 -1.12
C PHE A 160 -13.92 5.75 -1.11
N PRO A 161 -14.01 5.10 -2.28
CA PRO A 161 -14.33 3.68 -2.39
C PRO A 161 -13.12 2.80 -2.09
N LEU A 162 -12.56 2.93 -0.88
CA LEU A 162 -11.47 2.08 -0.42
C LEU A 162 -11.94 0.63 -0.30
N SER A 163 -11.13 -0.31 -0.81
CA SER A 163 -11.46 -1.74 -0.77
C SER A 163 -11.18 -2.38 0.60
N GLU A 164 -10.25 -1.79 1.35
CA GLU A 164 -9.83 -2.29 2.68
C GLU A 164 -9.21 -1.13 3.49
N LEU A 165 -9.47 -1.12 4.78
CA LEU A 165 -8.87 -0.24 5.77
C LEU A 165 -8.37 -1.08 6.96
#